data_d99d5fe7ed31d06711eb18dbe2591056
#
_entry.id   d99d5fe7ed31d06711eb18dbe2591056
#
_cell.length_a   1.000
_cell.length_b   1.000
_cell.length_c   1.000
_cell.angle_alpha   90.00
_cell.angle_beta   90.00
_cell.angle_gamma   90.00
#
_symmetry.space_group_name_H-M   'P 1'
#
loop_
_entity.id
_entity.type
_entity.pdbx_description
1 polymer ?
#
loop_
_entity_poly.entity_id
_entity_poly.type
_entity_poly.pdbx_seq_one_letter_code
_entity_poly.pdbx_strand_id
1 'polypeptide(L)'
;MQHSHAVVSLLLGLLDAKLGLPLEKLESLHRLRAVSGDQVRWVFAPTQPQDDRSIALGEHTDFGSITVLFNRLGGLQVLPPGTDQWCYVKPLRGHAVVNLGDALVKFTAGVLRSNVHRVVNPPGEQGGADRMSLVYFSRPEDDVVLKVLEGSQVIDASRERQPKTEEEEEVTSKEWIKRRLLGMRQGGDWQKSRGTEGGRV
;
A
#
# COMPACT_ATOMS: atom_id res chain seq x y z
N MET A 1 3.14 14.42 9.38
CA MET A 1 2.92 14.45 7.92
C MET A 1 4.14 14.90 7.15
N GLN A 2 4.68 16.13 7.33
CA GLN A 2 5.84 16.64 6.55
C GLN A 2 7.05 15.70 6.53
N HIS A 3 7.52 15.24 7.69
CA HIS A 3 8.67 14.31 7.73
C HIS A 3 8.41 12.96 7.04
N SER A 4 7.20 12.42 7.20
CA SER A 4 6.84 11.17 6.49
C SER A 4 6.75 11.40 4.99
N HIS A 5 6.26 12.55 4.56
CA HIS A 5 6.23 12.91 3.14
C HIS A 5 7.65 13.07 2.57
N ALA A 6 8.58 13.71 3.30
CA ALA A 6 9.98 13.79 2.86
C ALA A 6 10.63 12.41 2.66
N VAL A 7 10.31 11.43 3.52
CA VAL A 7 10.73 10.04 3.31
C VAL A 7 10.10 9.45 2.05
N VAL A 8 8.82 9.72 1.82
CA VAL A 8 8.14 9.25 0.59
C VAL A 8 8.75 9.87 -0.66
N SER A 9 9.01 11.20 -0.69
CA SER A 9 9.68 11.87 -1.82
C SER A 9 11.04 11.24 -2.12
N LEU A 10 11.86 10.99 -1.10
CA LEU A 10 13.13 10.30 -1.27
C LEU A 10 12.96 8.91 -1.89
N LEU A 11 12.00 8.14 -1.41
CA LEU A 11 11.74 6.79 -1.94
C LEU A 11 11.23 6.83 -3.38
N LEU A 12 10.34 7.77 -3.71
CA LEU A 12 9.84 7.95 -5.07
C LEU A 12 10.98 8.32 -6.04
N GLY A 13 11.87 9.22 -5.66
CA GLY A 13 13.05 9.56 -6.47
C GLY A 13 14.01 8.37 -6.67
N LEU A 14 14.20 7.53 -5.65
CA LEU A 14 14.96 6.29 -5.79
C LEU A 14 14.28 5.27 -6.70
N LEU A 15 12.95 5.20 -6.67
CA LEU A 15 12.16 4.35 -7.57
C LEU A 15 12.24 4.87 -9.00
N ASP A 16 12.15 6.19 -9.24
CA ASP A 16 12.35 6.77 -10.58
C ASP A 16 13.68 6.33 -11.17
N ALA A 17 14.76 6.46 -10.42
CA ALA A 17 16.09 6.06 -10.86
C ALA A 17 16.19 4.56 -11.16
N LYS A 18 15.59 3.70 -10.33
CA LYS A 18 15.62 2.23 -10.50
C LYS A 18 14.72 1.73 -11.62
N LEU A 19 13.63 2.42 -11.87
CA LEU A 19 12.71 2.11 -12.97
C LEU A 19 13.16 2.71 -14.31
N GLY A 20 14.18 3.57 -14.31
CA GLY A 20 14.61 4.31 -15.50
C GLY A 20 13.59 5.33 -15.97
N LEU A 21 12.79 5.86 -15.06
CA LEU A 21 11.86 6.97 -15.32
C LEU A 21 12.63 8.30 -15.37
N PRO A 22 12.07 9.32 -16.03
CA PRO A 22 12.59 10.68 -15.90
C PRO A 22 12.68 11.13 -14.44
N LEU A 23 13.67 11.97 -14.14
CA LEU A 23 13.86 12.50 -12.80
C LEU A 23 12.58 13.18 -12.28
N GLU A 24 12.26 12.95 -11.01
CA GLU A 24 11.08 13.50 -10.33
C GLU A 24 9.73 13.10 -10.95
N LYS A 25 9.68 12.06 -11.79
CA LYS A 25 8.44 11.63 -12.44
C LYS A 25 7.38 11.22 -11.44
N LEU A 26 7.70 10.31 -10.53
CA LEU A 26 6.78 9.86 -9.48
C LEU A 26 6.54 10.96 -8.44
N GLU A 27 7.60 11.71 -8.06
CA GLU A 27 7.48 12.77 -7.07
C GLU A 27 6.53 13.88 -7.53
N SER A 28 6.55 14.25 -8.82
CA SER A 28 5.67 15.26 -9.39
C SER A 28 4.17 14.91 -9.32
N LEU A 29 3.85 13.64 -9.09
CA LEU A 29 2.47 13.16 -8.91
C LEU A 29 2.02 13.15 -7.43
N HIS A 30 2.91 13.55 -6.49
CA HIS A 30 2.71 13.41 -5.04
C HIS A 30 3.11 14.68 -4.26
N ARG A 31 2.86 15.84 -4.81
CA ARG A 31 3.27 17.11 -4.16
C ARG A 31 2.53 17.33 -2.84
N LEU A 32 3.28 17.59 -1.76
CA LEU A 32 2.74 17.76 -0.40
C LEU A 32 1.61 18.80 -0.29
N ARG A 33 1.65 19.84 -1.12
CA ARG A 33 0.68 20.95 -1.07
C ARG A 33 -0.47 20.82 -2.06
N ALA A 34 -0.43 19.81 -2.90
CA ALA A 34 -1.53 19.52 -3.82
C ALA A 34 -2.68 18.82 -3.08
N VAL A 35 -3.86 18.92 -3.67
CA VAL A 35 -5.04 18.21 -3.15
C VAL A 35 -4.86 16.72 -3.46
N SER A 36 -4.85 15.91 -2.42
CA SER A 36 -4.70 14.47 -2.53
C SER A 36 -5.49 13.75 -1.45
N GLY A 37 -5.61 12.45 -1.59
CA GLY A 37 -6.16 11.59 -0.56
C GLY A 37 -5.17 11.22 0.56
N ASP A 38 -4.03 11.91 0.67
CA ASP A 38 -3.02 11.69 1.72
C ASP A 38 -3.63 11.71 3.11
N GLN A 39 -3.21 10.77 3.96
CA GLN A 39 -3.87 10.55 5.22
C GLN A 39 -2.89 10.12 6.31
N VAL A 40 -3.02 10.70 7.49
CA VAL A 40 -2.39 10.20 8.71
C VAL A 40 -3.48 9.55 9.57
N ARG A 41 -3.23 8.31 9.98
CA ARG A 41 -4.10 7.58 10.92
C ARG A 41 -3.34 7.24 12.18
N TRP A 42 -3.93 7.57 13.30
CA TRP A 42 -3.57 7.02 14.59
C TRP A 42 -4.53 5.88 14.90
N VAL A 43 -4.00 4.68 14.99
CA VAL A 43 -4.79 3.47 15.22
C VAL A 43 -4.50 2.95 16.63
N PHE A 44 -5.56 2.82 17.41
CA PHE A 44 -5.55 2.22 18.73
C PHE A 44 -6.31 0.90 18.67
N ALA A 45 -5.67 -0.18 19.08
CA ALA A 45 -6.28 -1.49 19.25
C ALA A 45 -6.11 -1.87 20.73
N PRO A 46 -7.20 -1.93 21.51
CA PRO A 46 -7.13 -2.34 22.91
C PRO A 46 -6.69 -3.79 23.01
N THR A 47 -6.12 -4.14 24.16
CA THR A 47 -5.79 -5.52 24.49
C THR A 47 -7.04 -6.40 24.41
N GLN A 48 -6.89 -7.60 23.87
CA GLN A 48 -7.98 -8.58 23.75
C GLN A 48 -7.68 -9.80 24.62
N PRO A 49 -8.73 -10.49 25.16
CA PRO A 49 -8.54 -11.76 25.83
C PRO A 49 -7.78 -12.75 24.96
N GLN A 50 -6.95 -13.60 25.57
CA GLN A 50 -6.10 -14.54 24.82
C GLN A 50 -6.89 -15.52 23.94
N ASP A 51 -8.14 -15.78 24.28
CA ASP A 51 -9.01 -16.70 23.57
C ASP A 51 -9.71 -16.08 22.36
N ASP A 52 -9.72 -14.75 22.25
CA ASP A 52 -10.31 -14.01 21.13
C ASP A 52 -9.18 -13.36 20.30
N ARG A 53 -8.40 -14.20 19.62
CA ARG A 53 -7.34 -13.76 18.71
C ARG A 53 -7.93 -13.27 17.39
N SER A 54 -8.90 -12.38 17.46
CA SER A 54 -9.55 -11.84 16.29
C SER A 54 -8.57 -11.04 15.42
N ILE A 55 -8.84 -11.05 14.13
CA ILE A 55 -8.16 -10.22 13.15
C ILE A 55 -8.57 -8.78 13.42
N ALA A 56 -7.63 -7.93 13.86
CA ALA A 56 -7.88 -6.52 14.14
C ALA A 56 -8.10 -5.72 12.84
N LEU A 57 -7.44 -6.14 11.75
CA LEU A 57 -7.64 -5.61 10.41
C LEU A 57 -7.48 -6.74 9.41
N GLY A 58 -8.51 -6.99 8.60
CA GLY A 58 -8.53 -8.05 7.58
C GLY A 58 -7.46 -7.89 6.51
N GLU A 59 -7.26 -8.94 5.75
CA GLU A 59 -6.29 -8.97 4.65
C GLU A 59 -6.67 -7.97 3.55
N HIS A 60 -5.69 -7.17 3.11
CA HIS A 60 -5.88 -6.15 2.09
C HIS A 60 -4.53 -5.73 1.48
N THR A 61 -4.59 -4.99 0.39
CA THR A 61 -3.50 -4.17 -0.14
C THR A 61 -3.80 -2.70 0.09
N ASP A 62 -2.76 -1.86 0.21
CA ASP A 62 -2.94 -0.42 0.29
C ASP A 62 -3.28 0.18 -1.07
N PHE A 63 -4.15 1.18 -1.11
CA PHE A 63 -4.70 1.74 -2.36
C PHE A 63 -3.81 2.80 -2.99
N GLY A 64 -2.97 3.44 -2.18
CA GLY A 64 -2.11 4.54 -2.60
C GLY A 64 -0.79 4.08 -3.19
N SER A 65 0.23 4.92 -3.02
CA SER A 65 1.56 4.68 -3.56
C SER A 65 2.51 4.11 -2.52
N ILE A 66 2.69 4.79 -1.40
CA ILE A 66 3.60 4.38 -0.32
C ILE A 66 2.91 4.57 1.03
N THR A 67 3.04 3.56 1.87
CA THR A 67 2.63 3.62 3.27
C THR A 67 3.85 3.62 4.17
N VAL A 68 3.88 4.52 5.15
CA VAL A 68 4.91 4.58 6.19
C VAL A 68 4.26 4.31 7.54
N LEU A 69 4.59 3.18 8.14
CA LEU A 69 4.01 2.70 9.39
C LEU A 69 5.03 2.77 10.53
N PHE A 70 4.61 3.38 11.62
CA PHE A 70 5.34 3.38 12.91
C PHE A 70 4.54 2.57 13.92
N ASN A 71 5.13 1.48 14.40
CA ASN A 71 4.57 0.61 15.44
C ASN A 71 5.65 0.17 16.42
N ARG A 72 5.23 -0.19 17.64
CA ARG A 72 6.13 -0.72 18.68
C ARG A 72 5.89 -2.19 18.95
N LEU A 73 4.64 -2.63 18.81
CA LEU A 73 4.24 -4.01 19.03
C LEU A 73 4.06 -4.72 17.69
N GLY A 74 4.21 -6.04 17.69
CA GLY A 74 3.98 -6.90 16.55
C GLY A 74 2.53 -6.91 16.06
N GLY A 75 2.13 -8.00 15.44
CA GLY A 75 0.78 -8.21 14.92
C GLY A 75 0.61 -7.88 13.45
N LEU A 76 1.50 -7.11 12.82
CA LEU A 76 1.51 -7.00 11.36
C LEU A 76 1.99 -8.31 10.76
N GLN A 77 1.21 -8.84 9.82
CA GLN A 77 1.57 -9.99 9.00
C GLN A 77 1.49 -9.61 7.51
N VAL A 78 2.39 -10.17 6.73
CA VAL A 78 2.42 -10.07 5.26
C VAL A 78 2.31 -11.47 4.65
N LEU A 79 1.69 -11.55 3.49
CA LEU A 79 1.63 -12.75 2.68
C LEU A 79 2.68 -12.63 1.57
N PRO A 80 3.84 -13.32 1.69
CA PRO A 80 4.87 -13.24 0.65
C PRO A 80 4.36 -13.79 -0.68
N PRO A 81 4.76 -13.20 -1.82
CA PRO A 81 4.36 -13.67 -3.14
C PRO A 81 4.70 -15.14 -3.38
N GLY A 82 3.75 -15.89 -3.94
CA GLY A 82 3.93 -17.32 -4.24
C GLY A 82 3.86 -18.25 -3.03
N THR A 83 3.41 -17.75 -1.88
CA THR A 83 3.16 -18.55 -0.67
C THR A 83 1.75 -18.33 -0.15
N ASP A 84 1.27 -19.27 0.64
CA ASP A 84 0.04 -19.18 1.44
C ASP A 84 0.31 -19.01 2.93
N GLN A 85 1.59 -18.77 3.30
CA GLN A 85 2.04 -18.64 4.68
C GLN A 85 2.19 -17.18 5.09
N TRP A 86 1.49 -16.81 6.17
CA TRP A 86 1.59 -15.50 6.77
C TRP A 86 2.89 -15.34 7.59
N CYS A 87 3.64 -14.29 7.28
CA CYS A 87 4.88 -13.96 7.98
C CYS A 87 4.70 -12.72 8.86
N TYR A 88 5.12 -12.78 10.12
CA TYR A 88 5.15 -11.61 11.00
C TYR A 88 6.24 -10.63 10.59
N VAL A 89 5.90 -9.35 10.57
CA VAL A 89 6.86 -8.26 10.44
C VAL A 89 7.23 -7.79 11.85
N LYS A 90 8.49 -8.05 12.24
CA LYS A 90 9.01 -7.65 13.55
C LYS A 90 9.26 -6.14 13.58
N PRO A 91 8.62 -5.37 14.48
CA PRO A 91 8.96 -3.97 14.66
C PRO A 91 10.37 -3.80 15.21
N LEU A 92 11.13 -2.89 14.65
CA LEU A 92 12.46 -2.54 15.10
C LEU A 92 12.45 -1.12 15.67
N ARG A 93 13.09 -0.93 16.82
CA ARG A 93 13.19 0.40 17.44
C ARG A 93 13.93 1.37 16.50
N GLY A 94 13.37 2.56 16.31
CA GLY A 94 13.95 3.59 15.44
C GLY A 94 13.74 3.34 13.93
N HIS A 95 12.92 2.34 13.56
CA HIS A 95 12.59 2.06 12.17
C HIS A 95 11.10 2.27 11.89
N ALA A 96 10.79 2.58 10.65
CA ALA A 96 9.45 2.51 10.12
C ALA A 96 9.33 1.30 9.17
N VAL A 97 8.16 0.71 9.11
CA VAL A 97 7.82 -0.26 8.05
C VAL A 97 7.30 0.52 6.86
N VAL A 98 7.83 0.22 5.67
CA VAL A 98 7.38 0.83 4.42
C VAL A 98 6.87 -0.26 3.50
N ASN A 99 5.71 -0.01 2.90
CA ASN A 99 5.15 -0.87 1.85
C ASN A 99 4.63 -0.04 0.67
N LEU A 100 4.60 -0.67 -0.49
CA LEU A 100 4.06 -0.10 -1.72
C LEU A 100 2.58 -0.44 -1.84
N GLY A 101 1.83 0.45 -2.48
CA GLY A 101 0.40 0.29 -2.72
C GLY A 101 0.05 0.15 -4.20
N ASP A 102 -1.24 -0.07 -4.45
CA ASP A 102 -1.78 -0.43 -5.77
C ASP A 102 -1.61 0.65 -6.84
N ALA A 103 -1.53 1.94 -6.44
CA ALA A 103 -1.26 3.02 -7.41
C ALA A 103 0.11 2.84 -8.08
N LEU A 104 1.16 2.44 -7.34
CA LEU A 104 2.47 2.15 -7.93
C LEU A 104 2.44 0.90 -8.81
N VAL A 105 1.62 -0.09 -8.48
CA VAL A 105 1.43 -1.26 -9.35
C VAL A 105 0.87 -0.83 -10.71
N LYS A 106 -0.17 0.03 -10.70
CA LYS A 106 -0.76 0.58 -11.92
C LYS A 106 0.23 1.42 -12.72
N PHE A 107 0.94 2.33 -12.09
CA PHE A 107 1.94 3.17 -12.74
C PHE A 107 3.06 2.39 -13.40
N THR A 108 3.40 1.22 -12.87
CA THR A 108 4.57 0.46 -13.32
C THR A 108 4.22 -0.82 -14.07
N ALA A 109 2.98 -0.99 -14.50
CA ALA A 109 2.52 -2.21 -15.15
C ALA A 109 2.96 -3.47 -14.37
N GLY A 110 2.81 -3.46 -13.04
CA GLY A 110 3.12 -4.58 -12.16
C GLY A 110 4.62 -4.88 -11.96
N VAL A 111 5.54 -4.01 -12.41
CA VAL A 111 6.98 -4.11 -12.04
C VAL A 111 7.14 -4.00 -10.53
N LEU A 112 6.51 -3.00 -9.94
CA LEU A 112 6.36 -2.89 -8.49
C LEU A 112 5.13 -3.67 -8.04
N ARG A 113 5.19 -4.19 -6.82
CA ARG A 113 4.11 -5.02 -6.26
C ARG A 113 3.61 -4.42 -4.95
N SER A 114 2.31 -4.53 -4.72
CA SER A 114 1.72 -4.25 -3.43
C SER A 114 1.44 -5.58 -2.72
N ASN A 115 1.93 -5.72 -1.49
CA ASN A 115 1.80 -6.96 -0.75
C ASN A 115 0.51 -7.00 0.05
N VAL A 116 -0.18 -8.14 0.00
CA VAL A 116 -1.30 -8.43 0.90
C VAL A 116 -0.79 -8.51 2.33
N HIS A 117 -1.43 -7.79 3.23
CA HIS A 117 -1.10 -7.78 4.64
C HIS A 117 -2.35 -7.72 5.52
N ARG A 118 -2.18 -8.04 6.78
CA ARG A 118 -3.24 -7.99 7.81
C ARG A 118 -2.66 -7.63 9.17
N VAL A 119 -3.51 -7.26 10.10
CA VAL A 119 -3.12 -7.04 11.49
C VAL A 119 -3.90 -7.99 12.38
N VAL A 120 -3.17 -8.79 13.15
CA VAL A 120 -3.69 -9.71 14.16
C VAL A 120 -3.24 -9.25 15.55
N ASN A 121 -3.78 -9.86 16.59
CA ASN A 121 -3.30 -9.61 17.93
C ASN A 121 -1.78 -9.91 18.02
N PRO A 122 -0.97 -9.03 18.65
CA PRO A 122 0.47 -9.27 18.79
C PRO A 122 0.79 -10.62 19.43
N PRO A 123 1.84 -11.33 19.00
CA PRO A 123 2.17 -12.65 19.52
C PRO A 123 2.79 -12.57 20.93
N GLY A 124 2.62 -13.67 21.69
CA GLY A 124 3.21 -13.85 23.02
C GLY A 124 2.71 -12.82 24.03
N GLU A 125 3.59 -12.38 24.92
CA GLU A 125 3.27 -11.42 25.99
C GLU A 125 2.81 -10.05 25.46
N GLN A 126 3.17 -9.69 24.23
CA GLN A 126 2.73 -8.44 23.61
C GLN A 126 1.21 -8.39 23.40
N GLY A 127 0.53 -9.54 23.31
CA GLY A 127 -0.93 -9.62 23.20
C GLY A 127 -1.68 -9.12 24.42
N GLY A 128 -1.01 -9.02 25.57
CA GLY A 128 -1.56 -8.44 26.80
C GLY A 128 -1.44 -6.91 26.91
N ALA A 129 -1.00 -6.22 25.86
CA ALA A 129 -0.80 -4.78 25.87
C ALA A 129 -1.60 -4.10 24.74
N ASP A 130 -2.04 -2.87 25.01
CA ASP A 130 -2.69 -2.03 24.01
C ASP A 130 -1.73 -1.72 22.86
N ARG A 131 -2.19 -1.91 21.63
CA ARG A 131 -1.41 -1.68 20.42
C ARG A 131 -1.73 -0.33 19.80
N MET A 132 -0.71 0.51 19.70
CA MET A 132 -0.80 1.77 18.97
C MET A 132 0.05 1.73 17.72
N SER A 133 -0.44 2.31 16.63
CA SER A 133 0.32 2.56 15.42
C SER A 133 -0.02 3.91 14.80
N LEU A 134 0.98 4.54 14.20
CA LEU A 134 0.83 5.75 13.41
C LEU A 134 1.15 5.39 11.97
N VAL A 135 0.23 5.70 11.07
CA VAL A 135 0.34 5.34 9.65
C VAL A 135 0.19 6.58 8.80
N TYR A 136 1.12 6.80 7.89
CA TYR A 136 0.98 7.79 6.82
C TYR A 136 0.78 7.06 5.50
N PHE A 137 -0.35 7.35 4.85
CA PHE A 137 -0.68 6.86 3.52
C PHE A 137 -0.44 7.97 2.52
N SER A 138 0.56 7.81 1.65
CA SER A 138 0.78 8.72 0.53
C SER A 138 0.04 8.21 -0.71
N ARG A 139 -0.60 9.14 -1.39
CA ARG A 139 -1.42 8.88 -2.57
C ARG A 139 -1.11 9.89 -3.65
N PRO A 140 -1.26 9.53 -4.93
CA PRO A 140 -1.17 10.52 -5.99
C PRO A 140 -2.20 11.63 -5.79
N GLU A 141 -1.92 12.82 -6.34
CA GLU A 141 -2.87 13.93 -6.34
C GLU A 141 -4.23 13.52 -6.91
N ASP A 142 -5.29 14.12 -6.43
CA ASP A 142 -6.68 13.74 -6.74
C ASP A 142 -6.97 13.57 -8.23
N ASP A 143 -6.42 14.50 -9.05
CA ASP A 143 -6.66 14.55 -10.50
C ASP A 143 -5.69 13.69 -11.32
N VAL A 144 -4.72 13.04 -10.69
CA VAL A 144 -3.78 12.16 -11.38
C VAL A 144 -4.51 10.91 -11.86
N VAL A 145 -4.45 10.66 -13.15
CA VAL A 145 -4.99 9.43 -13.77
C VAL A 145 -4.03 8.27 -13.49
N LEU A 146 -4.56 7.18 -12.95
CA LEU A 146 -3.81 5.98 -12.61
C LEU A 146 -3.63 5.10 -13.86
N LYS A 147 -2.64 5.46 -14.68
CA LYS A 147 -2.26 4.73 -15.89
C LYS A 147 -0.78 4.42 -15.92
N VAL A 148 -0.39 3.46 -16.75
CA VAL A 148 1.01 3.09 -16.93
C VAL A 148 1.84 4.30 -17.34
N LEU A 149 2.95 4.52 -16.65
CA LEU A 149 3.87 5.63 -16.95
C LEU A 149 4.73 5.28 -18.15
N GLU A 150 4.99 6.31 -18.94
CA GLU A 150 5.83 6.24 -20.14
C GLU A 150 7.28 6.68 -19.83
N GLY A 151 8.21 6.29 -20.70
CA GLY A 151 9.61 6.73 -20.64
C GLY A 151 10.51 5.78 -19.84
N SER A 152 10.06 4.56 -19.56
CA SER A 152 10.84 3.52 -18.88
C SER A 152 10.83 2.22 -19.67
N GLN A 153 11.98 1.78 -20.14
CA GLN A 153 12.13 0.48 -20.82
C GLN A 153 11.73 -0.70 -19.92
N VAL A 154 11.92 -0.57 -18.61
CA VAL A 154 11.55 -1.62 -17.65
C VAL A 154 10.04 -1.77 -17.56
N ILE A 155 9.32 -0.66 -17.52
CA ILE A 155 7.85 -0.62 -17.49
C ILE A 155 7.28 -1.10 -18.82
N ASP A 156 7.82 -0.61 -19.93
CA ASP A 156 7.40 -0.98 -21.30
C ASP A 156 7.53 -2.49 -21.50
N ALA A 157 8.67 -3.08 -21.13
CA ALA A 157 8.89 -4.51 -21.21
C ALA A 157 7.95 -5.33 -20.29
N SER A 158 7.50 -4.76 -19.17
CA SER A 158 6.49 -5.41 -18.32
C SER A 158 5.11 -5.36 -18.96
N ARG A 159 4.74 -4.21 -19.52
CA ARG A 159 3.46 -4.00 -20.21
C ARG A 159 3.30 -4.94 -21.40
N GLU A 160 4.36 -5.16 -22.18
CA GLU A 160 4.33 -6.07 -23.34
C GLU A 160 4.09 -7.54 -22.95
N ARG A 161 4.51 -7.93 -21.75
CA ARG A 161 4.31 -9.30 -21.22
C ARG A 161 2.93 -9.55 -20.63
N GLN A 162 2.18 -8.49 -20.35
CA GLN A 162 0.84 -8.64 -19.83
C GLN A 162 -0.14 -8.99 -20.96
N PRO A 163 -1.11 -9.89 -20.71
CA PRO A 163 -2.18 -10.12 -21.67
C PRO A 163 -2.87 -8.77 -21.93
N LYS A 164 -3.12 -8.46 -23.21
CA LYS A 164 -3.95 -7.32 -23.59
C LYS A 164 -5.37 -7.60 -23.08
N THR A 165 -5.64 -7.22 -21.84
CA THR A 165 -7.00 -7.12 -21.33
C THR A 165 -7.66 -5.90 -21.95
N GLU A 166 -8.99 -5.94 -22.07
CA GLU A 166 -9.82 -4.79 -22.46
C GLU A 166 -9.29 -3.53 -21.77
N GLU A 167 -9.30 -2.40 -22.48
CA GLU A 167 -8.75 -1.12 -22.02
C GLU A 167 -9.05 -0.91 -20.54
N GLU A 168 -8.00 -0.90 -19.69
CA GLU A 168 -8.20 -0.58 -18.29
C GLU A 168 -8.83 0.80 -18.21
N GLU A 169 -10.01 0.88 -17.59
CA GLU A 169 -10.70 2.14 -17.40
C GLU A 169 -9.77 3.15 -16.73
N GLU A 170 -9.47 4.23 -17.41
CA GLU A 170 -8.66 5.33 -16.87
C GLU A 170 -9.45 6.00 -15.74
N VAL A 171 -8.99 5.85 -14.51
CA VAL A 171 -9.60 6.45 -13.32
C VAL A 171 -8.64 7.42 -12.66
N THR A 172 -9.16 8.51 -12.11
CA THR A 172 -8.36 9.43 -11.29
C THR A 172 -8.04 8.78 -9.94
N SER A 173 -6.97 9.25 -9.29
CA SER A 173 -6.60 8.82 -7.93
C SER A 173 -7.78 8.97 -6.97
N LYS A 174 -8.50 10.08 -7.01
CA LYS A 174 -9.69 10.34 -6.20
C LYS A 174 -10.80 9.32 -6.41
N GLU A 175 -11.14 9.02 -7.66
CA GLU A 175 -12.19 8.05 -7.99
C GLU A 175 -11.79 6.64 -7.59
N TRP A 176 -10.54 6.25 -7.84
CA TRP A 176 -9.97 4.99 -7.43
C TRP A 176 -10.10 4.78 -5.92
N ILE A 177 -9.63 5.75 -5.11
CA ILE A 177 -9.69 5.68 -3.66
C ILE A 177 -11.13 5.60 -3.18
N LYS A 178 -12.04 6.39 -3.77
CA LYS A 178 -13.46 6.36 -3.44
C LYS A 178 -14.08 4.99 -3.70
N ARG A 179 -13.81 4.39 -4.87
CA ARG A 179 -14.29 3.04 -5.22
C ARG A 179 -13.78 1.99 -4.23
N ARG A 180 -12.48 2.04 -3.90
CA ARG A 180 -11.85 1.11 -2.96
C ARG A 180 -12.41 1.24 -1.55
N LEU A 181 -12.61 2.46 -1.05
CA LEU A 181 -13.20 2.70 0.27
C LEU A 181 -14.66 2.25 0.35
N LEU A 182 -15.45 2.42 -0.70
CA LEU A 182 -16.84 1.96 -0.74
C LEU A 182 -16.90 0.42 -0.74
N GLY A 183 -16.06 -0.26 -1.48
CA GLY A 183 -15.93 -1.71 -1.48
C GLY A 183 -15.62 -2.27 -0.07
N MET A 184 -14.73 -1.62 0.67
CA MET A 184 -14.40 -2.01 2.04
C MET A 184 -15.58 -1.87 3.02
N ARG A 185 -16.40 -0.80 2.88
CA ARG A 185 -17.50 -0.50 3.82
C ARG A 185 -18.74 -1.38 3.64
N GLN A 186 -18.96 -1.89 2.43
CA GLN A 186 -20.19 -2.64 2.13
C GLN A 186 -20.11 -4.13 2.52
N GLY A 187 -19.07 -4.54 3.28
CA GLY A 187 -18.89 -5.95 3.67
C GLY A 187 -18.77 -6.88 2.46
N GLY A 188 -18.65 -6.25 1.28
CA GLY A 188 -18.54 -6.92 0.02
C GLY A 188 -17.11 -7.43 -0.13
N ASP A 189 -17.06 -8.61 -0.50
CA ASP A 189 -16.01 -9.36 -1.15
C ASP A 189 -14.62 -8.69 -1.11
N TRP A 190 -13.93 -8.84 0.02
CA TRP A 190 -12.53 -8.46 0.18
C TRP A 190 -11.66 -9.04 -0.96
N GLN A 191 -12.11 -10.12 -1.59
CA GLN A 191 -11.47 -10.75 -2.73
C GLN A 191 -11.54 -9.87 -3.98
N LYS A 192 -12.62 -9.12 -4.18
CA LYS A 192 -12.70 -8.11 -5.25
C LYS A 192 -11.88 -6.85 -4.95
N SER A 193 -11.48 -6.66 -3.68
CA SER A 193 -10.63 -5.57 -3.21
C SER A 193 -9.15 -5.93 -3.17
N ARG A 194 -8.73 -7.10 -3.63
CA ARG A 194 -7.33 -7.58 -3.59
C ARG A 194 -6.36 -6.82 -4.49
N GLY A 195 -6.77 -5.71 -5.08
CA GLY A 195 -5.91 -4.94 -5.98
C GLY A 195 -5.48 -5.76 -7.19
N THR A 196 -4.26 -5.54 -7.65
CA THR A 196 -3.71 -6.19 -8.85
C THR A 196 -3.25 -7.64 -8.62
N GLU A 197 -3.22 -8.15 -7.38
CA GLU A 197 -2.84 -9.55 -7.11
C GLU A 197 -3.98 -10.54 -7.29
N GLY A 198 -5.25 -10.09 -7.36
CA GLY A 198 -6.42 -10.95 -7.54
C GLY A 198 -6.59 -11.57 -8.94
N GLY A 199 -5.76 -11.21 -9.90
CA GLY A 199 -5.85 -11.63 -11.30
C GLY A 199 -4.83 -12.69 -11.74
N ARG A 200 -4.09 -13.29 -10.82
CA ARG A 200 -3.11 -14.33 -11.18
C ARG A 200 -3.46 -15.64 -10.48
N VAL A 201 -4.24 -16.45 -11.12
CA VAL A 201 -4.20 -17.89 -11.05
C VAL A 201 -3.47 -18.40 -12.27
#